data_42e4f6a8f6a50b8177b167cca79c6ca3
#
_entry.id   42e4f6a8f6a50b8177b167cca79c6ca3
#
_cell.length_a   1.000
_cell.length_b   1.000
_cell.length_c   1.000
_cell.angle_alpha   90.00
_cell.angle_beta   90.00
_cell.angle_gamma   90.00
#
_symmetry.space_group_name_H-M   'P 1'
#
loop_
_entity.id
_entity.type
_entity.pdbx_description
1 polymer ?
#
loop_
_entity_poly.entity_id
_entity_poly.type
_entity_poly.pdbx_seq_one_letter_code
_entity_poly.pdbx_strand_id
1 'polypeptide(L)'
;IIEPGGNSKSLTEVQKLYDILIENNFNKGDILLAIGGGVVGDLGGFTAATFNRGMRFIQVPTTLLSQVDSSIGGKVGVHFNELTNMIGAIYPPEFTIVNLKFLDTLPQREFCCGMSEIIKMAYIYNASLLNVLIKADNISEKMEYIISKSIEIKKDVIENDEFENHKRLSLNFGHTLGHAIETLYGHLEYLH
;
A
#
# COMPACT_ATOMS: atom_id res chain seq x y z
N ILE A 1 4.65 2.91 -17.97
CA ILE A 1 5.27 2.02 -16.97
C ILE A 1 6.03 2.89 -16.00
N ILE A 2 5.88 2.63 -14.71
CA ILE A 2 6.61 3.30 -13.63
C ILE A 2 7.81 2.43 -13.25
N GLU A 3 8.98 3.03 -13.14
CA GLU A 3 10.17 2.33 -12.71
C GLU A 3 10.03 1.86 -11.24
N PRO A 4 10.48 0.65 -10.92
CA PRO A 4 10.37 0.13 -9.56
C PRO A 4 11.25 0.92 -8.58
N GLY A 5 10.81 0.96 -7.32
CA GLY A 5 11.55 1.60 -6.23
C GLY A 5 10.99 2.96 -5.80
N GLY A 6 11.34 3.35 -4.57
CA GLY A 6 10.83 4.57 -3.93
C GLY A 6 11.17 5.88 -4.65
N ASN A 7 12.23 5.90 -5.44
CA ASN A 7 12.64 7.10 -6.21
C ASN A 7 11.57 7.55 -7.21
N SER A 8 10.77 6.63 -7.72
CA SER A 8 9.65 6.96 -8.61
C SER A 8 8.47 7.62 -7.90
N LYS A 9 8.42 7.55 -6.57
CA LYS A 9 7.34 8.13 -5.77
C LYS A 9 7.59 9.63 -5.54
N SER A 10 7.53 10.42 -6.59
CA SER A 10 7.94 11.83 -6.60
C SER A 10 6.96 12.72 -7.36
N LEU A 11 6.98 14.04 -7.05
CA LEU A 11 6.20 15.04 -7.80
C LEU A 11 6.62 15.11 -9.28
N THR A 12 7.87 14.87 -9.58
CA THR A 12 8.36 14.81 -10.97
C THR A 12 7.67 13.71 -11.77
N GLU A 13 7.46 12.55 -11.16
CA GLU A 13 6.76 11.45 -11.81
C GLU A 13 5.26 11.72 -11.95
N VAL A 14 4.65 12.36 -10.94
CA VAL A 14 3.26 12.85 -11.03
C VAL A 14 3.10 13.83 -12.19
N GLN A 15 4.04 14.76 -12.37
CA GLN A 15 4.00 15.71 -13.48
C GLN A 15 4.01 15.00 -14.84
N LYS A 16 4.87 14.00 -15.03
CA LYS A 16 4.88 13.20 -16.27
C LYS A 16 3.54 12.50 -16.51
N LEU A 17 2.91 12.00 -15.44
CA LEU A 17 1.59 11.39 -15.54
C LEU A 17 0.52 12.41 -15.97
N TYR A 18 0.57 13.64 -15.45
CA TYR A 18 -0.33 14.70 -15.90
C TYR A 18 -0.14 15.02 -17.37
N ASP A 19 1.11 15.15 -17.83
CA ASP A 19 1.42 15.43 -19.23
C ASP A 19 0.81 14.33 -20.13
N ILE A 20 1.00 13.06 -19.77
CA ILE A 20 0.41 11.93 -20.50
C ILE A 20 -1.11 11.98 -20.53
N LEU A 21 -1.74 12.29 -19.39
CA LEU A 21 -3.20 12.38 -19.29
C LEU A 21 -3.75 13.53 -20.13
N ILE A 22 -3.08 14.69 -20.14
CA ILE A 22 -3.47 15.87 -20.93
C ILE A 22 -3.30 15.60 -22.43
N GLU A 23 -2.14 15.08 -22.85
CA GLU A 23 -1.84 14.78 -24.25
C GLU A 23 -2.84 13.78 -24.87
N ASN A 24 -3.35 12.87 -24.06
CA ASN A 24 -4.33 11.87 -24.50
C ASN A 24 -5.79 12.26 -24.22
N ASN A 25 -6.05 13.53 -23.83
CA ASN A 25 -7.38 14.08 -23.61
C ASN A 25 -8.21 13.36 -22.52
N PHE A 26 -7.55 12.81 -21.49
CA PHE A 26 -8.24 12.22 -20.36
C PHE A 26 -9.03 13.27 -19.57
N ASN A 27 -10.15 12.86 -19.03
CA ASN A 27 -11.06 13.73 -18.30
C ASN A 27 -11.59 13.04 -17.01
N LYS A 28 -12.43 13.76 -16.26
CA LYS A 28 -12.98 13.31 -14.99
C LYS A 28 -13.82 12.01 -15.07
N GLY A 29 -14.38 11.70 -16.23
CA GLY A 29 -15.19 10.50 -16.46
C GLY A 29 -14.36 9.25 -16.71
N ASP A 30 -13.07 9.40 -17.02
CA ASP A 30 -12.17 8.29 -17.24
C ASP A 30 -11.70 7.68 -15.93
N ILE A 31 -11.16 6.47 -16.00
CA ILE A 31 -10.70 5.72 -14.83
C ILE A 31 -9.18 5.54 -14.90
N LEU A 32 -8.48 5.95 -13.83
CA LEU A 32 -7.08 5.61 -13.64
C LEU A 32 -7.00 4.24 -12.94
N LEU A 33 -6.36 3.28 -13.60
CA LEU A 33 -6.13 1.95 -13.06
C LEU A 33 -4.64 1.82 -12.67
N ALA A 34 -4.36 1.73 -11.37
CA ALA A 34 -3.01 1.52 -10.85
C ALA A 34 -2.77 0.03 -10.57
N ILE A 35 -1.92 -0.60 -11.39
CA ILE A 35 -1.54 -2.02 -11.26
C ILE A 35 -0.09 -2.08 -10.80
N GLY A 36 0.16 -2.46 -9.54
CA GLY A 36 1.51 -2.50 -8.99
C GLY A 36 1.56 -2.61 -7.46
N GLY A 37 2.74 -2.46 -6.91
CA GLY A 37 2.96 -2.36 -5.47
C GLY A 37 2.53 -1.01 -4.89
N GLY A 38 2.88 -0.77 -3.62
CA GLY A 38 2.51 0.46 -2.89
C GLY A 38 2.94 1.75 -3.60
N VAL A 39 4.13 1.78 -4.21
CA VAL A 39 4.63 2.95 -4.97
C VAL A 39 3.67 3.32 -6.10
N VAL A 40 3.26 2.34 -6.89
CA VAL A 40 2.33 2.56 -8.02
C VAL A 40 0.94 2.94 -7.53
N GLY A 41 0.46 2.30 -6.46
CA GLY A 41 -0.83 2.63 -5.85
C GLY A 41 -0.89 4.05 -5.32
N ASP A 42 0.13 4.46 -4.57
CA ASP A 42 0.19 5.79 -3.97
C ASP A 42 0.38 6.89 -5.02
N LEU A 43 1.28 6.68 -6.00
CA LEU A 43 1.52 7.60 -7.10
C LEU A 43 0.28 7.76 -7.98
N GLY A 44 -0.33 6.64 -8.37
CA GLY A 44 -1.54 6.63 -9.20
C GLY A 44 -2.73 7.27 -8.48
N GLY A 45 -2.93 6.93 -7.21
CA GLY A 45 -3.99 7.50 -6.39
C GLY A 45 -3.83 9.00 -6.15
N PHE A 46 -2.59 9.46 -5.89
CA PHE A 46 -2.31 10.90 -5.76
C PHE A 46 -2.53 11.64 -7.08
N THR A 47 -2.09 11.05 -8.20
CA THR A 47 -2.37 11.58 -9.54
C THR A 47 -3.88 11.69 -9.79
N ALA A 48 -4.63 10.63 -9.47
CA ALA A 48 -6.09 10.62 -9.63
C ALA A 48 -6.77 11.66 -8.72
N ALA A 49 -6.31 11.82 -7.48
CA ALA A 49 -6.88 12.78 -6.53
C ALA A 49 -6.73 14.22 -6.99
N THR A 50 -5.64 14.54 -7.70
CA THR A 50 -5.26 15.91 -8.03
C THR A 50 -5.55 16.29 -9.49
N PHE A 51 -5.51 15.33 -10.42
CA PHE A 51 -5.85 15.57 -11.83
C PHE A 51 -7.32 15.97 -11.97
N ASN A 52 -7.57 17.08 -12.63
CA ASN A 52 -8.93 17.64 -12.82
C ASN A 52 -9.75 17.78 -11.51
N ARG A 53 -9.09 17.93 -10.36
CA ARG A 53 -9.72 17.96 -9.02
C ARG A 53 -10.40 16.63 -8.64
N GLY A 54 -9.85 15.54 -9.10
CA GLY A 54 -10.28 14.18 -8.84
C GLY A 54 -10.80 13.47 -10.08
N MET A 55 -10.25 12.31 -10.40
CA MET A 55 -10.75 11.37 -11.40
C MET A 55 -10.96 10.00 -10.76
N ARG A 56 -11.76 9.16 -11.41
CA ARG A 56 -12.05 7.82 -10.89
C ARG A 56 -10.77 6.98 -10.78
N PHE A 57 -10.65 6.22 -9.71
CA PHE A 57 -9.44 5.47 -9.38
C PHE A 57 -9.76 4.04 -8.99
N ILE A 58 -9.05 3.08 -9.57
CA ILE A 58 -9.11 1.65 -9.22
C ILE A 58 -7.67 1.19 -8.92
N GLN A 59 -7.53 0.39 -7.87
CA GLN A 59 -6.25 -0.15 -7.45
C GLN A 59 -6.18 -1.66 -7.60
N VAL A 60 -5.09 -2.17 -8.19
CA VAL A 60 -4.79 -3.59 -8.34
C VAL A 60 -3.43 -3.86 -7.69
N PRO A 61 -3.40 -4.12 -6.37
CA PRO A 61 -2.16 -4.34 -5.64
C PRO A 61 -1.50 -5.67 -6.04
N THR A 62 -0.20 -5.63 -6.34
CA THR A 62 0.56 -6.80 -6.82
C THR A 62 1.60 -7.31 -5.84
N THR A 63 1.92 -6.58 -4.78
CA THR A 63 2.77 -7.05 -3.68
C THR A 63 1.93 -7.45 -2.48
N LEU A 64 2.41 -8.35 -1.63
CA LEU A 64 1.70 -8.76 -0.43
C LEU A 64 1.43 -7.56 0.49
N LEU A 65 2.45 -6.70 0.70
CA LEU A 65 2.31 -5.47 1.48
C LEU A 65 1.19 -4.58 0.93
N SER A 66 1.13 -4.40 -0.39
CA SER A 66 0.08 -3.57 -0.97
C SER A 66 -1.30 -4.21 -0.88
N GLN A 67 -1.41 -5.54 -0.95
CA GLN A 67 -2.68 -6.25 -0.83
C GLN A 67 -3.30 -6.14 0.56
N VAL A 68 -2.47 -6.19 1.62
CA VAL A 68 -2.96 -6.21 3.00
C VAL A 68 -2.87 -4.85 3.70
N ASP A 69 -2.09 -3.93 3.16
CA ASP A 69 -1.80 -2.66 3.83
C ASP A 69 -2.00 -1.43 2.95
N SER A 70 -1.08 -1.07 2.06
CA SER A 70 -1.07 0.26 1.43
C SER A 70 -2.27 0.54 0.53
N SER A 71 -2.92 -0.46 -0.08
CA SER A 71 -4.13 -0.26 -0.89
C SER A 71 -5.41 -0.01 -0.09
N ILE A 72 -5.34 -0.06 1.25
CA ILE A 72 -6.49 0.01 2.13
C ILE A 72 -6.42 1.27 2.98
N GLY A 73 -7.47 2.10 2.93
CA GLY A 73 -7.58 3.32 3.74
C GLY A 73 -7.31 4.62 3.02
N GLY A 74 -7.11 4.56 1.68
CA GLY A 74 -7.12 5.73 0.82
C GLY A 74 -5.98 6.73 1.02
N LYS A 75 -4.97 6.42 1.82
CA LYS A 75 -3.76 7.25 1.91
C LYS A 75 -2.98 7.11 0.61
N VAL A 76 -2.80 8.21 -0.11
CA VAL A 76 -2.03 8.27 -1.36
C VAL A 76 -1.08 9.45 -1.31
N GLY A 77 0.10 9.34 -1.94
CA GLY A 77 1.06 10.44 -1.85
C GLY A 77 2.44 10.10 -2.38
N VAL A 78 3.30 11.11 -2.30
CA VAL A 78 4.66 11.06 -2.82
C VAL A 78 5.67 11.56 -1.78
N HIS A 79 6.92 11.19 -2.00
CA HIS A 79 8.03 11.74 -1.23
C HIS A 79 8.32 13.18 -1.66
N PHE A 80 8.84 13.96 -0.73
CA PHE A 80 9.25 15.33 -1.00
C PHE A 80 10.57 15.63 -0.29
N ASN A 81 11.60 15.92 -1.05
CA ASN A 81 12.98 15.98 -0.58
C ASN A 81 13.34 14.67 0.14
N GLU A 82 13.91 14.76 1.35
CA GLU A 82 14.28 13.59 2.16
C GLU A 82 13.11 13.01 3.00
N LEU A 83 11.90 13.58 2.84
CA LEU A 83 10.75 13.19 3.66
C LEU A 83 9.84 12.21 2.92
N THR A 84 9.61 11.06 3.52
CA THR A 84 8.73 10.02 2.95
C THR A 84 7.26 10.41 3.12
N ASN A 85 6.45 10.20 2.07
CA ASN A 85 4.99 10.38 2.07
C ASN A 85 4.50 11.75 2.57
N MET A 86 5.31 12.81 2.40
CA MET A 86 5.01 14.13 2.97
C MET A 86 3.89 14.86 2.22
N ILE A 87 3.77 14.63 0.92
CA ILE A 87 2.73 15.26 0.10
C ILE A 87 1.73 14.19 -0.34
N GLY A 88 0.47 14.37 0.01
CA GLY A 88 -0.54 13.38 -0.29
C GLY A 88 -1.97 13.85 -0.05
N ALA A 89 -2.88 12.92 -0.20
CA ALA A 89 -4.30 13.07 0.03
C ALA A 89 -4.90 11.82 0.66
N ILE A 90 -6.09 11.96 1.22
CA ILE A 90 -6.97 10.83 1.51
C ILE A 90 -7.91 10.70 0.31
N TYR A 91 -7.66 9.71 -0.54
CA TYR A 91 -8.40 9.48 -1.77
C TYR A 91 -8.64 7.99 -1.97
N PRO A 92 -9.73 7.44 -1.43
CA PRO A 92 -10.00 6.01 -1.55
C PRO A 92 -10.31 5.62 -3.00
N PRO A 93 -9.83 4.47 -3.47
CA PRO A 93 -10.21 3.94 -4.77
C PRO A 93 -11.68 3.53 -4.77
N GLU A 94 -12.34 3.55 -5.94
CA GLU A 94 -13.69 2.99 -6.08
C GLU A 94 -13.71 1.48 -5.83
N PHE A 95 -12.63 0.80 -6.27
CA PHE A 95 -12.42 -0.63 -6.07
C PHE A 95 -10.93 -0.91 -5.81
N THR A 96 -10.68 -1.87 -4.93
CA THR A 96 -9.39 -2.54 -4.80
C THR A 96 -9.54 -4.00 -5.22
N ILE A 97 -8.84 -4.41 -6.27
CA ILE A 97 -8.94 -5.75 -6.84
C ILE A 97 -7.72 -6.56 -6.41
N VAL A 98 -7.87 -7.42 -5.42
CA VAL A 98 -6.81 -8.29 -4.90
C VAL A 98 -6.82 -9.63 -5.66
N ASN A 99 -5.68 -9.99 -6.25
CA ASN A 99 -5.49 -11.28 -6.90
C ASN A 99 -4.22 -11.94 -6.39
N LEU A 100 -4.36 -13.11 -5.77
CA LEU A 100 -3.25 -13.84 -5.16
C LEU A 100 -2.22 -14.32 -6.19
N LYS A 101 -2.59 -14.51 -7.46
CA LYS A 101 -1.67 -14.93 -8.53
C LYS A 101 -0.50 -13.97 -8.72
N PHE A 102 -0.64 -12.70 -8.34
CA PHE A 102 0.51 -11.79 -8.37
C PHE A 102 1.62 -12.17 -7.38
N LEU A 103 1.29 -12.95 -6.35
CA LEU A 103 2.27 -13.39 -5.37
C LEU A 103 3.15 -14.54 -5.89
N ASP A 104 2.72 -15.27 -6.93
CA ASP A 104 3.47 -16.39 -7.50
C ASP A 104 4.85 -15.96 -8.06
N THR A 105 4.95 -14.71 -8.50
CA THR A 105 6.19 -14.12 -9.04
C THR A 105 6.82 -13.08 -8.11
N LEU A 106 6.23 -12.86 -6.93
CA LEU A 106 6.74 -11.88 -5.99
C LEU A 106 8.06 -12.36 -5.37
N PRO A 107 9.14 -11.56 -5.40
CA PRO A 107 10.39 -11.91 -4.74
C PRO A 107 10.18 -12.19 -3.25
N GLN A 108 10.91 -13.18 -2.71
CA GLN A 108 10.79 -13.60 -1.31
C GLN A 108 10.97 -12.44 -0.33
N ARG A 109 11.85 -11.51 -0.64
CA ARG A 109 12.11 -10.33 0.18
C ARG A 109 10.85 -9.45 0.31
N GLU A 110 10.16 -9.20 -0.80
CA GLU A 110 8.91 -8.43 -0.83
C GLU A 110 7.75 -9.18 -0.15
N PHE A 111 7.75 -10.51 -0.28
CA PHE A 111 6.80 -11.35 0.42
C PHE A 111 6.98 -11.24 1.95
N CYS A 112 8.23 -11.33 2.44
CA CYS A 112 8.54 -11.18 3.86
C CYS A 112 8.15 -9.79 4.40
N CYS A 113 8.35 -8.75 3.60
CA CYS A 113 7.92 -7.39 3.94
C CYS A 113 6.39 -7.32 4.19
N GLY A 114 5.58 -7.89 3.32
CA GLY A 114 4.13 -7.97 3.55
C GLY A 114 3.75 -8.86 4.74
N MET A 115 4.49 -9.93 4.96
CA MET A 115 4.25 -10.82 6.12
C MET A 115 4.49 -10.13 7.46
N SER A 116 5.42 -9.19 7.55
CA SER A 116 5.66 -8.43 8.79
C SER A 116 4.43 -7.63 9.23
N GLU A 117 3.74 -7.00 8.29
CA GLU A 117 2.51 -6.27 8.54
C GLU A 117 1.35 -7.21 8.94
N ILE A 118 1.24 -8.36 8.29
CA ILE A 118 0.26 -9.38 8.66
C ILE A 118 0.49 -9.88 10.09
N ILE A 119 1.74 -10.18 10.45
CA ILE A 119 2.11 -10.62 11.80
C ILE A 119 1.79 -9.52 12.82
N LYS A 120 2.12 -8.27 12.53
CA LYS A 120 1.78 -7.13 13.37
C LYS A 120 0.28 -7.03 13.61
N MET A 121 -0.52 -7.06 12.57
CA MET A 121 -1.98 -6.99 12.67
C MET A 121 -2.56 -8.19 13.44
N ALA A 122 -2.06 -9.39 13.18
CA ALA A 122 -2.48 -10.60 13.89
C ALA A 122 -2.17 -10.50 15.38
N TYR A 123 -0.97 -10.06 15.74
CA TYR A 123 -0.53 -9.93 17.10
C TYR A 123 -1.35 -8.91 17.91
N ILE A 124 -1.67 -7.78 17.30
CA ILE A 124 -2.38 -6.69 17.99
C ILE A 124 -3.89 -6.95 18.05
N TYR A 125 -4.49 -7.51 16.99
CA TYR A 125 -5.94 -7.50 16.82
C TYR A 125 -6.59 -8.87 16.72
N ASN A 126 -5.86 -9.94 16.36
CA ASN A 126 -6.51 -11.22 16.04
C ASN A 126 -5.69 -12.45 16.44
N ALA A 127 -5.89 -12.91 17.66
CA ALA A 127 -5.22 -14.12 18.18
C ALA A 127 -5.49 -15.38 17.35
N SER A 128 -6.65 -15.46 16.68
CA SER A 128 -6.97 -16.61 15.81
C SER A 128 -6.11 -16.59 14.56
N LEU A 129 -5.93 -15.43 13.92
CA LEU A 129 -5.01 -15.28 12.79
C LEU A 129 -3.57 -15.57 13.21
N LEU A 130 -3.14 -15.09 14.38
CA LEU A 130 -1.82 -15.37 14.93
C LEU A 130 -1.61 -16.89 15.11
N ASN A 131 -2.60 -17.60 15.64
CA ASN A 131 -2.54 -19.06 15.77
C ASN A 131 -2.41 -19.77 14.42
N VAL A 132 -3.07 -19.28 13.38
CA VAL A 132 -2.92 -19.82 12.01
C VAL A 132 -1.48 -19.62 11.52
N LEU A 133 -0.91 -18.43 11.70
CA LEU A 133 0.47 -18.13 11.28
C LEU A 133 1.50 -19.00 11.99
N ILE A 134 1.29 -19.30 13.27
CA ILE A 134 2.21 -20.12 14.09
C ILE A 134 2.09 -21.61 13.74
N LYS A 135 0.89 -22.11 13.45
CA LYS A 135 0.60 -23.54 13.35
C LYS A 135 0.48 -24.06 11.92
N ALA A 136 0.53 -23.19 10.91
CA ALA A 136 0.41 -23.64 9.53
C ALA A 136 1.68 -24.37 9.07
N ASP A 137 1.56 -25.63 8.70
CA ASP A 137 2.64 -26.40 8.06
C ASP A 137 3.00 -25.81 6.69
N ASN A 138 2.02 -25.28 5.99
CA ASN A 138 2.18 -24.59 4.70
C ASN A 138 1.35 -23.30 4.66
N ILE A 139 2.03 -22.17 4.80
CA ILE A 139 1.40 -20.85 4.78
C ILE A 139 0.76 -20.55 3.43
N SER A 140 1.35 -21.02 2.32
CA SER A 140 0.84 -20.73 0.97
C SER A 140 -0.60 -21.21 0.78
N GLU A 141 -0.96 -22.35 1.34
CA GLU A 141 -2.33 -22.89 1.29
C GLU A 141 -3.36 -22.05 2.08
N LYS A 142 -2.89 -21.19 2.97
CA LYS A 142 -3.72 -20.35 3.82
C LYS A 142 -3.74 -18.89 3.39
N MET A 143 -3.03 -18.52 2.32
CA MET A 143 -2.83 -17.11 1.93
C MET A 143 -4.15 -16.38 1.67
N GLU A 144 -5.12 -17.01 1.04
CA GLU A 144 -6.44 -16.39 0.82
C GLU A 144 -7.10 -16.00 2.15
N TYR A 145 -7.13 -16.91 3.10
CA TYR A 145 -7.67 -16.65 4.43
C TYR A 145 -6.87 -15.57 5.17
N ILE A 146 -5.54 -15.64 5.12
CA ILE A 146 -4.64 -14.71 5.81
C ILE A 146 -4.84 -13.29 5.26
N ILE A 147 -4.84 -13.12 3.95
CA ILE A 147 -5.03 -11.82 3.29
C ILE A 147 -6.43 -11.28 3.59
N SER A 148 -7.48 -12.11 3.44
CA SER A 148 -8.86 -11.69 3.75
C SER A 148 -8.99 -11.19 5.18
N LYS A 149 -8.43 -11.92 6.16
CA LYS A 149 -8.48 -11.51 7.57
C LYS A 149 -7.66 -10.26 7.87
N SER A 150 -6.53 -10.08 7.19
CA SER A 150 -5.72 -8.85 7.32
C SER A 150 -6.47 -7.63 6.79
N ILE A 151 -7.14 -7.77 5.65
CA ILE A 151 -7.99 -6.72 5.06
C ILE A 151 -9.14 -6.37 6.01
N GLU A 152 -9.84 -7.37 6.55
CA GLU A 152 -10.92 -7.16 7.53
C GLU A 152 -10.43 -6.38 8.75
N ILE A 153 -9.30 -6.79 9.33
CA ILE A 153 -8.71 -6.10 10.49
C ILE A 153 -8.41 -4.65 10.16
N LYS A 154 -7.71 -4.41 9.05
CA LYS A 154 -7.33 -3.05 8.67
C LYS A 154 -8.55 -2.19 8.38
N LYS A 155 -9.54 -2.73 7.68
CA LYS A 155 -10.82 -2.06 7.43
C LYS A 155 -11.48 -1.64 8.74
N ASP A 156 -11.62 -2.56 9.69
CA ASP A 156 -12.22 -2.26 10.99
C ASP A 156 -11.49 -1.16 11.75
N VAL A 157 -10.15 -1.14 11.68
CA VAL A 157 -9.35 -0.09 12.32
C VAL A 157 -9.59 1.26 11.66
N ILE A 158 -9.65 1.32 10.33
CA ILE A 158 -9.83 2.57 9.57
C ILE A 158 -11.25 3.11 9.74
N GLU A 159 -12.28 2.26 9.65
CA GLU A 159 -13.69 2.69 9.82
C GLU A 159 -13.96 3.26 11.21
N ASN A 160 -13.21 2.82 12.23
CA ASN A 160 -13.33 3.34 13.59
C ASN A 160 -12.42 4.54 13.89
N ASP A 161 -11.45 4.86 13.00
CA ASP A 161 -10.51 5.98 13.19
C ASP A 161 -9.91 6.43 11.84
N GLU A 162 -10.76 7.05 11.02
CA GLU A 162 -10.40 7.49 9.66
C GLU A 162 -9.19 8.45 9.64
N PHE A 163 -9.13 9.37 10.61
CA PHE A 163 -8.11 10.43 10.68
C PHE A 163 -6.90 10.09 11.56
N GLU A 164 -6.74 8.81 11.99
CA GLU A 164 -5.56 8.35 12.73
C GLU A 164 -5.30 9.11 14.04
N ASN A 165 -6.36 9.36 14.80
CA ASN A 165 -6.25 10.08 16.07
C ASN A 165 -6.09 9.15 17.28
N HIS A 166 -6.47 7.88 17.18
CA HIS A 166 -6.56 6.93 18.28
C HIS A 166 -6.15 5.50 17.90
N LYS A 167 -7.12 4.65 17.57
CA LYS A 167 -6.92 3.22 17.33
C LYS A 167 -6.00 2.93 16.15
N ARG A 168 -6.09 3.72 15.10
CA ARG A 168 -5.27 3.57 13.89
C ARG A 168 -3.78 3.83 14.15
N LEU A 169 -3.42 4.60 15.19
CA LEU A 169 -2.02 4.80 15.59
C LEU A 169 -1.31 3.50 15.96
N SER A 170 -2.04 2.47 16.41
CA SER A 170 -1.45 1.17 16.72
C SER A 170 -0.95 0.40 15.49
N LEU A 171 -1.39 0.77 14.27
CA LEU A 171 -0.81 0.26 13.02
C LEU A 171 0.64 0.73 12.83
N ASN A 172 1.07 1.79 13.52
CA ASN A 172 2.45 2.27 13.50
C ASN A 172 3.36 1.56 14.51
N PHE A 173 2.87 0.49 15.18
CA PHE A 173 3.69 -0.30 16.09
C PHE A 173 4.92 -0.86 15.38
N GLY A 174 6.10 -0.59 15.93
CA GLY A 174 7.38 -0.99 15.36
C GLY A 174 7.99 0.00 14.35
N HIS A 175 7.20 0.90 13.76
CA HIS A 175 7.65 1.82 12.70
C HIS A 175 8.78 2.76 13.14
N THR A 176 8.79 3.22 14.39
CA THR A 176 9.85 4.11 14.89
C THR A 176 11.23 3.48 14.77
N LEU A 177 11.36 2.21 15.14
CA LEU A 177 12.62 1.47 15.01
C LEU A 177 12.86 1.01 13.57
N GLY A 178 11.83 0.52 12.89
CA GLY A 178 11.89 0.08 11.50
C GLY A 178 12.40 1.18 10.59
N HIS A 179 11.76 2.34 10.59
CA HIS A 179 12.18 3.48 9.77
C HIS A 179 13.58 4.00 10.11
N ALA A 180 13.99 3.94 11.39
CA ALA A 180 15.35 4.32 11.76
C ALA A 180 16.38 3.35 11.15
N ILE A 181 16.10 2.05 11.14
CA ILE A 181 16.95 1.03 10.51
C ILE A 181 16.97 1.20 8.98
N GLU A 182 15.80 1.35 8.36
CA GLU A 182 15.70 1.61 6.91
C GLU A 182 16.52 2.82 6.48
N THR A 183 16.43 3.91 7.23
CA THR A 183 17.18 5.15 6.95
C THR A 183 18.68 4.94 7.12
N LEU A 184 19.11 4.25 8.18
CA LEU A 184 20.51 4.00 8.48
C LEU A 184 21.21 3.14 7.41
N TYR A 185 20.51 2.14 6.88
CA TYR A 185 21.00 1.18 5.89
C TYR A 185 20.56 1.49 4.44
N GLY A 186 19.85 2.60 4.22
CA GLY A 186 19.57 3.15 2.89
C GLY A 186 18.52 2.41 2.08
N HIS A 187 17.47 1.84 2.69
CA HIS A 187 16.31 1.19 2.04
C HIS A 187 16.63 0.04 1.04
N LEU A 188 17.91 -0.19 0.74
CA LEU A 188 18.35 -1.25 -0.19
C LEU A 188 18.55 -2.58 0.53
N GLU A 189 19.01 -2.54 1.77
CA GLU A 189 19.33 -3.72 2.57
C GLU A 189 18.11 -4.19 3.37
N TYR A 190 17.36 -3.27 3.96
CA TYR A 190 16.14 -3.55 4.71
C TYR A 190 14.93 -2.90 4.04
N LEU A 191 13.84 -3.64 3.96
CA LEU A 191 12.53 -3.16 3.54
C LEU A 191 11.64 -2.93 4.76
N HIS A 192 10.53 -2.29 4.51
CA HIS A 192 9.51 -1.96 5.50
C HIS A 192 9.01 -3.17 6.30
#